data_39f81412d62ea553739558fd8d05cf0a
#
_entry.id   39f81412d62ea553739558fd8d05cf0a
#
_cell.length_a   1.000
_cell.length_b   1.000
_cell.length_c   1.000
_cell.angle_alpha   90.00
_cell.angle_beta   90.00
_cell.angle_gamma   90.00
#
_symmetry.space_group_name_H-M   'P 1'
#
loop_
_entity.id
_entity.type
_entity.pdbx_description
1 polymer ?
#
loop_
_entity_poly.entity_id
_entity_poly.type
_entity_poly.pdbx_seq_one_letter_code
_entity_poly.pdbx_strand_id
1 'polypeptide(L)'
;LIQKKSKNMKVEIKGKLRPGVTAKDITLSVIGATGTAGGTGYVIEYCGEAIRDLSMEGRMTVCNMAIEGGARAGLIAPDEKTFEYCKGRPHAPKGAAWEQAVEYWKTLFTDEGADFDKIIEINGDDIAPVVTWGTSPEDVLPITEIVPAPENFQGGKIEAVKRSLDYMGLTAGQKLTDIKIDTVFICLLYT
;
A
#
# COMPACT_ATOMS: atom_id res chain seq x y z
N LEU A 1 4.64 -13.75 -26.30
CA LEU A 1 3.83 -12.89 -25.41
C LEU A 1 4.06 -11.44 -25.80
N ILE A 2 3.00 -10.74 -26.21
CA ILE A 2 3.07 -9.31 -26.49
C ILE A 2 2.80 -8.59 -25.17
N GLN A 3 3.75 -7.75 -24.74
CA GLN A 3 3.59 -6.90 -23.55
C GLN A 3 3.68 -5.43 -23.94
N LYS A 4 2.81 -4.61 -23.36
CA LYS A 4 2.88 -3.16 -23.47
C LYS A 4 3.85 -2.63 -22.40
N LYS A 5 4.71 -1.66 -22.76
CA LYS A 5 5.56 -0.95 -21.78
C LYS A 5 4.69 -0.38 -20.65
N SER A 6 5.09 -0.61 -19.40
CA SER A 6 4.43 -0.02 -18.24
C SER A 6 4.62 1.50 -18.22
N LYS A 7 3.64 2.19 -17.68
CA LYS A 7 3.78 3.56 -17.24
C LYS A 7 4.40 3.60 -15.84
N ASN A 8 4.96 4.74 -15.47
CA ASN A 8 5.57 4.97 -14.17
C ASN A 8 4.64 5.81 -13.28
N MET A 9 4.38 5.33 -12.07
CA MET A 9 3.63 6.07 -11.06
C MET A 9 4.50 6.28 -9.84
N LYS A 10 4.50 7.51 -9.32
CA LYS A 10 5.10 7.83 -8.02
C LYS A 10 4.00 7.92 -6.97
N VAL A 11 4.18 7.22 -5.84
CA VAL A 11 3.38 7.36 -4.63
C VAL A 11 4.28 7.85 -3.52
N GLU A 12 4.12 9.09 -3.13
CA GLU A 12 4.93 9.75 -2.11
C GLU A 12 4.15 9.88 -0.81
N ILE A 13 4.65 9.23 0.26
CA ILE A 13 4.07 9.34 1.59
C ILE A 13 4.95 10.25 2.43
N LYS A 14 4.50 11.51 2.58
CA LYS A 14 5.21 12.57 3.31
C LYS A 14 4.97 12.46 4.81
N GLY A 15 5.85 13.07 5.60
CA GLY A 15 5.71 13.14 7.05
C GLY A 15 5.93 11.80 7.75
N LYS A 16 5.22 11.57 8.86
CA LYS A 16 5.39 10.41 9.73
C LYS A 16 4.08 9.67 9.95
N LEU A 17 4.17 8.37 10.11
CA LEU A 17 3.00 7.55 10.49
C LEU A 17 2.67 7.76 11.96
N ARG A 18 1.37 7.83 12.27
CA ARG A 18 0.88 7.82 13.65
C ARG A 18 1.12 6.47 14.33
N PRO A 19 1.24 6.42 15.66
CA PRO A 19 1.26 5.17 16.39
C PRO A 19 0.07 4.27 16.03
N GLY A 20 0.33 2.99 15.78
CA GLY A 20 -0.69 2.00 15.40
C GLY A 20 -0.93 1.88 13.90
N VAL A 21 -0.43 2.80 13.08
CA VAL A 21 -0.48 2.71 11.62
C VAL A 21 0.63 1.79 11.12
N THR A 22 0.28 0.88 10.24
CA THR A 22 1.18 -0.11 9.65
C THR A 22 1.38 0.11 8.15
N ALA A 23 2.30 -0.62 7.55
CA ALA A 23 2.52 -0.61 6.10
C ALA A 23 1.26 -0.99 5.30
N LYS A 24 0.42 -1.85 5.86
CA LYS A 24 -0.85 -2.25 5.24
C LYS A 24 -1.84 -1.09 5.17
N ASP A 25 -1.89 -0.26 6.23
CA ASP A 25 -2.75 0.93 6.24
C ASP A 25 -2.35 1.94 5.16
N ILE A 26 -1.04 2.10 4.92
CA ILE A 26 -0.54 2.94 3.81
C ILE A 26 -1.11 2.44 2.49
N THR A 27 -0.94 1.15 2.20
CA THR A 27 -1.35 0.60 0.90
C THR A 27 -2.86 0.65 0.72
N LEU A 28 -3.64 0.31 1.75
CA LEU A 28 -5.09 0.41 1.71
C LEU A 28 -5.56 1.86 1.53
N SER A 29 -4.89 2.83 2.16
CA SER A 29 -5.18 4.26 1.96
C SER A 29 -4.91 4.70 0.51
N VAL A 30 -3.83 4.22 -0.10
CA VAL A 30 -3.54 4.47 -1.52
C VAL A 30 -4.63 3.84 -2.41
N ILE A 31 -5.03 2.60 -2.14
CA ILE A 31 -6.09 1.91 -2.91
C ILE A 31 -7.43 2.62 -2.71
N GLY A 32 -7.77 3.03 -1.49
CA GLY A 32 -8.98 3.80 -1.21
C GLY A 32 -9.04 5.12 -1.99
N ALA A 33 -7.90 5.80 -2.13
CA ALA A 33 -7.81 7.06 -2.88
C ALA A 33 -7.83 6.89 -4.40
N THR A 34 -7.39 5.72 -4.92
CA THR A 34 -7.20 5.50 -6.36
C THR A 34 -8.15 4.49 -6.99
N GLY A 35 -8.79 3.68 -6.17
CA GLY A 35 -9.56 2.51 -6.57
C GLY A 35 -8.67 1.29 -6.87
N THR A 36 -9.29 0.10 -6.91
CA THR A 36 -8.62 -1.18 -7.22
C THR A 36 -8.01 -1.26 -8.63
N ALA A 37 -8.40 -0.38 -9.55
CA ALA A 37 -7.84 -0.28 -10.89
C ALA A 37 -6.89 0.93 -11.05
N GLY A 38 -6.63 1.68 -9.99
CA GLY A 38 -5.87 2.93 -10.02
C GLY A 38 -4.43 2.79 -10.53
N GLY A 39 -3.82 1.62 -10.27
CA GLY A 39 -2.48 1.24 -10.72
C GLY A 39 -2.42 0.44 -12.01
N THR A 40 -3.56 0.22 -12.69
CA THR A 40 -3.60 -0.62 -13.89
C THR A 40 -2.70 -0.08 -14.99
N GLY A 41 -1.75 -0.90 -15.42
CA GLY A 41 -0.75 -0.55 -16.44
C GLY A 41 0.46 0.20 -15.92
N TYR A 42 0.55 0.46 -14.63
CA TYR A 42 1.67 1.13 -13.97
C TYR A 42 2.61 0.16 -13.27
N VAL A 43 3.86 0.59 -13.12
CA VAL A 43 4.78 0.19 -12.08
C VAL A 43 4.82 1.35 -11.08
N ILE A 44 4.69 1.07 -9.79
CA ILE A 44 4.62 2.09 -8.75
C ILE A 44 5.95 2.18 -8.02
N GLU A 45 6.52 3.38 -7.94
CA GLU A 45 7.60 3.71 -7.01
C GLU A 45 7.00 4.35 -5.76
N TYR A 46 7.21 3.72 -4.62
CA TYR A 46 6.84 4.27 -3.32
C TYR A 46 8.05 5.00 -2.70
N CYS A 47 7.84 6.23 -2.26
CA CYS A 47 8.87 7.07 -1.66
C CYS A 47 8.30 7.99 -0.57
N GLY A 48 9.11 8.89 -0.05
CA GLY A 48 8.77 9.80 1.04
C GLY A 48 9.32 9.34 2.39
N GLU A 49 9.20 10.23 3.41
CA GLU A 49 9.77 9.98 4.73
C GLU A 49 9.16 8.76 5.40
N ALA A 50 7.83 8.64 5.35
CA ALA A 50 7.12 7.53 5.97
C ALA A 50 7.53 6.17 5.37
N ILE A 51 7.81 6.10 4.06
CA ILE A 51 8.28 4.87 3.40
C ILE A 51 9.72 4.54 3.82
N ARG A 52 10.60 5.56 3.90
CA ARG A 52 11.98 5.36 4.37
C ARG A 52 12.03 4.87 5.82
N ASP A 53 11.08 5.29 6.65
CA ASP A 53 11.01 4.89 8.06
C ASP A 53 10.53 3.45 8.26
N LEU A 54 9.85 2.84 7.28
CA LEU A 54 9.41 1.45 7.35
C LEU A 54 10.58 0.46 7.53
N SER A 55 10.30 -0.64 8.23
CA SER A 55 11.16 -1.82 8.22
C SER A 55 11.18 -2.47 6.84
N MET A 56 12.11 -3.40 6.60
CA MET A 56 12.14 -4.15 5.33
C MET A 56 10.88 -4.96 5.11
N GLU A 57 10.31 -5.56 6.16
CA GLU A 57 9.05 -6.28 6.12
C GLU A 57 7.89 -5.35 5.72
N GLY A 58 7.86 -4.14 6.28
CA GLY A 58 6.88 -3.11 5.91
C GLY A 58 7.01 -2.69 4.45
N ARG A 59 8.24 -2.50 3.96
CA ARG A 59 8.51 -2.19 2.53
C ARG A 59 8.08 -3.32 1.61
N MET A 60 8.35 -4.57 1.99
CA MET A 60 7.89 -5.74 1.24
C MET A 60 6.36 -5.82 1.21
N THR A 61 5.69 -5.51 2.31
CA THR A 61 4.22 -5.44 2.37
C THR A 61 3.68 -4.41 1.39
N VAL A 62 4.22 -3.18 1.38
CA VAL A 62 3.79 -2.12 0.47
C VAL A 62 3.98 -2.54 -1.00
N CYS A 63 5.14 -3.09 -1.34
CA CYS A 63 5.42 -3.54 -2.71
C CYS A 63 4.52 -4.71 -3.14
N ASN A 64 4.32 -5.71 -2.26
CA ASN A 64 3.46 -6.86 -2.55
C ASN A 64 2.00 -6.44 -2.78
N MET A 65 1.48 -5.55 -1.95
CA MET A 65 0.09 -5.09 -2.05
C MET A 65 -0.15 -4.08 -3.20
N ALA A 66 0.87 -3.67 -3.93
CA ALA A 66 0.68 -2.84 -5.13
C ALA A 66 -0.21 -3.53 -6.18
N ILE A 67 -0.23 -4.87 -6.20
CA ILE A 67 -1.04 -5.69 -7.10
C ILE A 67 -2.53 -5.55 -6.80
N GLU A 68 -2.94 -5.42 -5.53
CA GLU A 68 -4.33 -5.18 -5.12
C GLU A 68 -4.87 -3.84 -5.65
N GLY A 69 -3.99 -2.87 -5.88
CA GLY A 69 -4.30 -1.62 -6.57
C GLY A 69 -4.24 -1.72 -8.11
N GLY A 70 -4.05 -2.93 -8.67
CA GLY A 70 -3.99 -3.18 -10.11
C GLY A 70 -2.63 -2.92 -10.75
N ALA A 71 -1.60 -2.57 -9.98
CA ALA A 71 -0.26 -2.31 -10.51
C ALA A 71 0.46 -3.59 -10.95
N ARG A 72 1.43 -3.46 -11.83
CA ARG A 72 2.26 -4.58 -12.29
C ARG A 72 3.40 -4.90 -11.33
N ALA A 73 3.88 -3.92 -10.60
CA ALA A 73 4.91 -4.05 -9.57
C ALA A 73 4.92 -2.83 -8.66
N GLY A 74 5.46 -3.00 -7.46
CA GLY A 74 5.82 -1.94 -6.54
C GLY A 74 7.33 -1.95 -6.30
N LEU A 75 7.93 -0.77 -6.22
CA LEU A 75 9.36 -0.56 -6.04
C LEU A 75 9.59 0.44 -4.91
N ILE A 76 10.67 0.24 -4.17
CA ILE A 76 11.22 1.20 -3.22
C ILE A 76 12.73 1.26 -3.46
N ALA A 77 13.29 2.45 -3.61
CA ALA A 77 14.72 2.62 -3.79
C ALA A 77 15.50 2.04 -2.60
N PRO A 78 16.61 1.31 -2.84
CA PRO A 78 17.41 0.74 -1.77
C PRO A 78 18.13 1.85 -0.99
N ASP A 79 18.24 1.68 0.32
CA ASP A 79 18.95 2.56 1.25
C ASP A 79 19.72 1.73 2.29
N GLU A 80 20.27 2.38 3.30
CA GLU A 80 21.06 1.73 4.35
C GLU A 80 20.31 0.59 5.04
N LYS A 81 18.98 0.72 5.27
CA LYS A 81 18.18 -0.39 5.83
C LYS A 81 18.18 -1.61 4.91
N THR A 82 18.10 -1.37 3.59
CA THR A 82 18.16 -2.45 2.60
C THR A 82 19.54 -3.12 2.60
N PHE A 83 20.61 -2.32 2.67
CA PHE A 83 21.97 -2.85 2.72
C PHE A 83 22.21 -3.66 3.99
N GLU A 84 21.83 -3.14 5.15
CA GLU A 84 21.92 -3.86 6.44
C GLU A 84 21.10 -5.16 6.42
N TYR A 85 19.91 -5.14 5.86
CA TYR A 85 19.06 -6.33 5.74
C TYR A 85 19.70 -7.42 4.88
N CYS A 86 20.41 -7.06 3.80
CA CYS A 86 21.07 -7.99 2.90
C CYS A 86 22.41 -8.50 3.44
N LYS A 87 23.10 -7.70 4.26
CA LYS A 87 24.44 -7.98 4.75
C LYS A 87 24.55 -9.30 5.50
N GLY A 88 25.50 -10.11 5.11
CA GLY A 88 25.76 -11.39 5.77
C GLY A 88 24.80 -12.52 5.44
N ARG A 89 23.80 -12.29 4.61
CA ARG A 89 22.90 -13.36 4.17
C ARG A 89 23.64 -14.38 3.28
N PRO A 90 23.18 -15.65 3.24
CA PRO A 90 23.90 -16.74 2.55
C PRO A 90 24.27 -16.44 1.09
N HIS A 91 23.39 -15.76 0.36
CA HIS A 91 23.55 -15.44 -1.05
C HIS A 91 23.96 -13.99 -1.33
N ALA A 92 24.19 -13.18 -0.28
CA ALA A 92 24.67 -11.82 -0.45
C ALA A 92 26.15 -11.82 -0.91
N PRO A 93 26.58 -10.83 -1.70
CA PRO A 93 27.99 -10.62 -2.01
C PRO A 93 28.83 -10.50 -0.72
N LYS A 94 30.13 -10.84 -0.79
CA LYS A 94 31.03 -10.80 0.35
C LYS A 94 32.33 -10.06 0.01
N GLY A 95 32.98 -9.47 1.02
CA GLY A 95 34.25 -8.76 0.86
C GLY A 95 34.18 -7.65 -0.19
N ALA A 96 35.15 -7.51 -1.05
CA ALA A 96 35.21 -6.48 -2.09
C ALA A 96 33.98 -6.48 -3.03
N ALA A 97 33.38 -7.64 -3.29
CA ALA A 97 32.16 -7.72 -4.09
C ALA A 97 30.97 -7.11 -3.38
N TRP A 98 30.90 -7.14 -2.05
CA TRP A 98 29.89 -6.44 -1.26
C TRP A 98 30.02 -4.92 -1.41
N GLU A 99 31.23 -4.39 -1.30
CA GLU A 99 31.49 -2.96 -1.43
C GLU A 99 31.10 -2.46 -2.82
N GLN A 100 31.48 -3.17 -3.86
CA GLN A 100 31.07 -2.86 -5.23
C GLN A 100 29.56 -2.91 -5.42
N ALA A 101 28.89 -3.90 -4.83
CA ALA A 101 27.44 -4.02 -4.91
C ALA A 101 26.75 -2.84 -4.23
N VAL A 102 27.19 -2.46 -3.03
CA VAL A 102 26.62 -1.31 -2.30
C VAL A 102 26.81 0.00 -3.08
N GLU A 103 28.01 0.23 -3.65
CA GLU A 103 28.25 1.40 -4.49
C GLU A 103 27.32 1.43 -5.71
N TYR A 104 27.10 0.29 -6.35
CA TYR A 104 26.14 0.19 -7.45
C TYR A 104 24.70 0.41 -6.96
N TRP A 105 24.29 -0.18 -5.84
CA TRP A 105 22.92 -0.04 -5.33
C TRP A 105 22.58 1.39 -4.93
N LYS A 106 23.55 2.18 -4.48
CA LYS A 106 23.41 3.61 -4.21
C LYS A 106 23.05 4.44 -5.46
N THR A 107 23.31 3.91 -6.65
CA THR A 107 22.93 4.58 -7.91
C THR A 107 21.50 4.27 -8.37
N LEU A 108 20.77 3.38 -7.66
CA LEU A 108 19.44 2.93 -8.04
C LEU A 108 18.30 3.82 -7.51
N PHE A 109 18.61 5.05 -7.15
CA PHE A 109 17.60 6.07 -6.86
C PHE A 109 17.08 6.68 -8.17
N THR A 110 15.83 7.08 -8.15
CA THR A 110 15.27 7.88 -9.22
C THR A 110 15.97 9.25 -9.27
N ASP A 111 16.37 9.66 -10.46
CA ASP A 111 17.03 10.95 -10.69
C ASP A 111 16.13 12.12 -10.29
N GLU A 112 16.74 13.20 -9.82
CA GLU A 112 16.02 14.44 -9.55
C GLU A 112 15.39 14.98 -10.86
N GLY A 113 14.11 15.32 -10.80
CA GLY A 113 13.37 15.81 -11.97
C GLY A 113 12.91 14.70 -12.94
N ALA A 114 13.02 13.43 -12.58
CA ALA A 114 12.50 12.35 -13.40
C ALA A 114 10.99 12.48 -13.62
N ASP A 115 10.55 12.22 -14.85
CA ASP A 115 9.14 12.28 -15.24
C ASP A 115 8.38 11.02 -14.81
N PHE A 116 7.22 11.24 -14.21
CA PHE A 116 6.24 10.20 -13.91
C PHE A 116 4.95 10.45 -14.67
N ASP A 117 4.33 9.40 -15.19
CA ASP A 117 3.01 9.49 -15.85
C ASP A 117 1.89 9.85 -14.86
N LYS A 118 2.07 9.54 -13.59
CA LYS A 118 1.14 9.88 -12.51
C LYS A 118 1.88 10.02 -11.18
N ILE A 119 1.49 11.03 -10.41
CA ILE A 119 2.01 11.27 -9.06
C ILE A 119 0.84 11.30 -8.08
N ILE A 120 0.99 10.60 -6.96
CA ILE A 120 0.06 10.60 -5.84
C ILE A 120 0.86 10.99 -4.61
N GLU A 121 0.38 12.00 -3.89
CA GLU A 121 0.97 12.46 -2.64
C GLU A 121 -0.04 12.25 -1.51
N ILE A 122 0.40 11.63 -0.42
CA ILE A 122 -0.38 11.42 0.79
C ILE A 122 0.46 11.88 1.97
N ASN A 123 -0.17 12.60 2.89
CA ASN A 123 0.46 12.93 4.16
C ASN A 123 0.32 11.75 5.12
N GLY A 124 1.42 11.17 5.55
CA GLY A 124 1.44 10.05 6.50
C GLY A 124 0.83 10.39 7.86
N ASP A 125 0.90 11.67 8.25
CA ASP A 125 0.28 12.14 9.49
C ASP A 125 -1.26 12.06 9.45
N ASP A 126 -1.86 12.01 8.27
CA ASP A 126 -3.31 11.92 8.09
C ASP A 126 -3.80 10.46 7.96
N ILE A 127 -2.88 9.51 7.77
CA ILE A 127 -3.24 8.09 7.72
C ILE A 127 -3.56 7.61 9.14
N ALA A 128 -4.76 7.05 9.31
CA ALA A 128 -5.19 6.36 10.51
C ALA A 128 -5.14 4.84 10.28
N PRO A 129 -5.21 4.02 11.33
CA PRO A 129 -5.51 2.60 11.16
C PRO A 129 -6.81 2.42 10.39
N VAL A 130 -6.78 1.61 9.33
CA VAL A 130 -7.92 1.44 8.43
C VAL A 130 -8.44 0.00 8.42
N VAL A 131 -9.71 -0.15 8.10
CA VAL A 131 -10.37 -1.43 7.87
C VAL A 131 -11.16 -1.39 6.57
N THR A 132 -11.33 -2.54 5.94
CA THR A 132 -12.28 -2.71 4.84
C THR A 132 -13.63 -3.09 5.40
N TRP A 133 -14.66 -2.32 5.05
CA TRP A 133 -16.06 -2.54 5.47
C TRP A 133 -16.86 -3.32 4.41
N GLY A 134 -16.32 -3.51 3.23
CA GLY A 134 -16.99 -4.14 2.10
C GLY A 134 -16.24 -5.35 1.56
N THR A 135 -16.52 -5.70 0.32
CA THR A 135 -15.99 -6.88 -0.38
C THR A 135 -14.80 -6.54 -1.30
N SER A 136 -14.35 -5.30 -1.33
CA SER A 136 -13.24 -4.81 -2.14
C SER A 136 -12.22 -4.08 -1.27
N PRO A 137 -10.91 -4.16 -1.55
CA PRO A 137 -9.89 -3.39 -0.83
C PRO A 137 -10.02 -1.86 -1.01
N GLU A 138 -10.80 -1.38 -1.98
CA GLU A 138 -11.14 0.04 -2.08
C GLU A 138 -12.25 0.48 -1.12
N ASP A 139 -13.00 -0.47 -0.55
CA ASP A 139 -14.04 -0.21 0.45
C ASP A 139 -13.40 -0.03 1.83
N VAL A 140 -12.47 0.91 1.95
CA VAL A 140 -11.63 1.14 3.12
C VAL A 140 -12.01 2.46 3.82
N LEU A 141 -11.97 2.44 5.14
CA LEU A 141 -12.20 3.61 5.99
C LEU A 141 -11.31 3.56 7.24
N PRO A 142 -10.96 4.72 7.81
CA PRO A 142 -10.42 4.80 9.15
C PRO A 142 -11.33 4.07 10.16
N ILE A 143 -10.72 3.36 11.11
CA ILE A 143 -11.46 2.58 12.13
C ILE A 143 -12.39 3.45 12.98
N THR A 144 -12.16 4.75 13.05
CA THR A 144 -12.97 5.73 13.77
C THR A 144 -14.23 6.19 13.03
N GLU A 145 -14.36 5.81 11.77
CA GLU A 145 -15.47 6.22 10.91
C GLU A 145 -16.70 5.33 11.07
N ILE A 146 -17.73 5.68 10.34
CA ILE A 146 -19.00 4.96 10.28
C ILE A 146 -19.15 4.23 8.95
N VAL A 147 -19.90 3.13 8.98
CA VAL A 147 -20.27 2.37 7.77
C VAL A 147 -21.05 3.29 6.84
N PRO A 148 -20.62 3.49 5.57
CA PRO A 148 -21.23 4.46 4.68
C PRO A 148 -22.62 4.02 4.22
N ALA A 149 -23.48 4.99 3.98
CA ALA A 149 -24.80 4.74 3.40
C ALA A 149 -24.69 4.60 1.87
N PRO A 150 -25.46 3.70 1.23
CA PRO A 150 -25.46 3.54 -0.23
C PRO A 150 -25.73 4.85 -0.98
N GLU A 151 -26.53 5.74 -0.40
CA GLU A 151 -26.89 7.05 -0.95
C GLU A 151 -25.71 8.03 -1.06
N ASN A 152 -24.61 7.74 -0.36
CA ASN A 152 -23.37 8.52 -0.46
C ASN A 152 -22.59 8.25 -1.76
N PHE A 153 -23.01 7.26 -2.54
CA PHE A 153 -22.38 6.86 -3.79
C PHE A 153 -23.24 7.19 -5.01
N GLN A 154 -22.71 7.03 -6.21
CA GLN A 154 -23.42 7.34 -7.46
C GLN A 154 -23.43 6.15 -8.43
N GLY A 155 -24.44 6.13 -9.28
CA GLY A 155 -24.55 5.14 -10.36
C GLY A 155 -24.59 3.70 -9.85
N GLY A 156 -23.93 2.81 -10.56
CA GLY A 156 -23.88 1.38 -10.22
C GLY A 156 -23.19 1.05 -8.89
N LYS A 157 -22.46 2.01 -8.29
CA LYS A 157 -21.81 1.81 -6.99
C LYS A 157 -22.85 1.74 -5.85
N ILE A 158 -24.01 2.38 -5.98
CA ILE A 158 -25.12 2.29 -4.99
C ILE A 158 -25.50 0.82 -4.76
N GLU A 159 -25.77 0.09 -5.85
CA GLU A 159 -26.18 -1.31 -5.74
C GLU A 159 -25.01 -2.24 -5.34
N ALA A 160 -23.80 -1.90 -5.69
CA ALA A 160 -22.62 -2.63 -5.22
C ALA A 160 -22.44 -2.49 -3.70
N VAL A 161 -22.58 -1.27 -3.17
CA VAL A 161 -22.50 -1.00 -1.72
C VAL A 161 -23.62 -1.73 -0.97
N LYS A 162 -24.86 -1.69 -1.46
CA LYS A 162 -25.98 -2.44 -0.83
C LYS A 162 -25.65 -3.93 -0.71
N ARG A 163 -25.16 -4.55 -1.80
CA ARG A 163 -24.76 -5.96 -1.78
C ARG A 163 -23.60 -6.24 -0.83
N SER A 164 -22.61 -5.33 -0.77
CA SER A 164 -21.49 -5.46 0.16
C SER A 164 -21.97 -5.40 1.62
N LEU A 165 -22.82 -4.44 1.96
CA LEU A 165 -23.37 -4.32 3.32
C LEU A 165 -24.21 -5.53 3.71
N ASP A 166 -25.05 -6.02 2.81
CA ASP A 166 -25.86 -7.22 3.04
C ASP A 166 -24.95 -8.46 3.25
N TYR A 167 -23.95 -8.65 2.40
CA TYR A 167 -22.99 -9.74 2.51
C TYR A 167 -22.19 -9.69 3.82
N MET A 168 -21.75 -8.50 4.24
CA MET A 168 -20.95 -8.29 5.45
C MET A 168 -21.81 -8.25 6.71
N GLY A 169 -23.14 -8.22 6.59
CA GLY A 169 -24.06 -8.07 7.71
C GLY A 169 -23.93 -6.72 8.43
N LEU A 170 -23.58 -5.66 7.70
CA LEU A 170 -23.36 -4.33 8.25
C LEU A 170 -24.56 -3.41 7.99
N THR A 171 -24.79 -2.50 8.93
CA THR A 171 -25.83 -1.47 8.80
C THR A 171 -25.20 -0.10 8.54
N ALA A 172 -25.70 0.61 7.53
CA ALA A 172 -25.28 1.98 7.25
C ALA A 172 -25.45 2.88 8.51
N GLY A 173 -24.46 3.73 8.76
CA GLY A 173 -24.44 4.61 9.93
C GLY A 173 -23.91 3.97 11.22
N GLN A 174 -23.63 2.66 11.23
CA GLN A 174 -23.02 1.97 12.36
C GLN A 174 -21.56 2.41 12.52
N LYS A 175 -21.11 2.70 13.73
CA LYS A 175 -19.70 2.96 13.99
C LYS A 175 -18.90 1.68 13.81
N LEU A 176 -17.76 1.77 13.12
CA LEU A 176 -16.88 0.61 12.91
C LEU A 176 -16.35 0.04 14.24
N THR A 177 -16.11 0.90 15.24
CA THR A 177 -15.68 0.51 16.59
C THR A 177 -16.75 -0.22 17.40
N ASP A 178 -18.02 -0.10 17.03
CA ASP A 178 -19.14 -0.73 17.75
C ASP A 178 -19.48 -2.12 17.18
N ILE A 179 -18.80 -2.54 16.11
CA ILE A 179 -19.00 -3.85 15.51
C ILE A 179 -18.39 -4.92 16.44
N LYS A 180 -19.25 -5.82 16.92
CA LYS A 180 -18.81 -6.91 17.79
C LYS A 180 -18.05 -7.95 16.97
N ILE A 181 -16.82 -8.24 17.38
CA ILE A 181 -15.97 -9.28 16.78
C ILE A 181 -15.91 -10.47 17.74
N ASP A 182 -16.44 -11.61 17.33
CA ASP A 182 -16.42 -12.84 18.13
C ASP A 182 -15.20 -13.71 17.82
N THR A 183 -14.71 -13.68 16.57
CA THR A 183 -13.59 -14.49 16.11
C THR A 183 -12.68 -13.67 15.21
N VAL A 184 -11.37 -13.76 15.45
CA VAL A 184 -10.34 -13.15 14.60
C VAL A 184 -9.57 -14.26 13.91
N PHE A 185 -9.57 -14.21 12.58
CA PHE A 185 -8.79 -15.14 11.77
C PHE A 185 -7.55 -14.43 11.24
N ILE A 186 -6.38 -14.85 11.70
CA ILE A 186 -5.09 -14.34 11.25
C ILE A 186 -4.50 -15.39 10.32
N CYS A 187 -4.62 -15.16 9.01
CA CYS A 187 -4.08 -16.05 8.00
C CYS A 187 -3.11 -15.28 7.12
N LEU A 188 -1.89 -15.77 7.05
CA LEU A 188 -0.94 -15.47 6.01
C LEU A 188 -0.66 -16.76 5.24
N LEU A 189 0.10 -16.68 4.16
CA LEU A 189 0.34 -17.75 3.18
C LEU A 189 0.86 -19.08 3.76
N TYR A 190 1.15 -19.15 5.05
CA TYR A 190 1.58 -20.35 5.76
C TYR A 190 0.72 -20.56 7.00
N THR A 191 -0.25 -21.39 6.84
CA THR A 191 -0.86 -22.17 7.89
C THR A 191 -0.55 -23.63 7.63
#